data_34860d3f303e9a7c431bc2d1f841e715
#
_entry.id   34860d3f303e9a7c431bc2d1f841e715
#
_cell.length_a   1.000
_cell.length_b   1.000
_cell.length_c   1.000
_cell.angle_alpha   90.00
_cell.angle_beta   90.00
_cell.angle_gamma   90.00
#
_symmetry.space_group_name_H-M   'P 1'
#
loop_
_entity.id
_entity.type
_entity.pdbx_description
1 polymer ?
#
loop_
_entity_poly.entity_id
_entity_poly.type
_entity_poly.pdbx_seq_one_letter_code
_entity_poly.pdbx_strand_id
1 'polypeptide(L)'
;MEAVEPLLPHLPEGFKFAEPCAGNGVLIDHLETKGTCMWASDIEPQAKGIHTSPYDKIGFDELVESDYVITNPPWDRKILHPMIEYFVPRIKTWLLFDADWMHTKQSVPYMKMCSKIVSIGRIKWFGNMTGKDNCAWYLFDYNSTINAPLFYGRTNDS
;
A
#
# COMPACT_ATOMS: atom_id res chain seq x y z
N MET A 1 -1.82 -13.78 4.06
CA MET A 1 -0.78 -14.05 3.03
C MET A 1 -1.27 -13.87 1.59
N GLU A 2 -2.50 -14.20 1.27
CA GLU A 2 -3.02 -14.09 -0.11
C GLU A 2 -2.77 -12.71 -0.75
N ALA A 3 -2.85 -11.65 0.04
CA ALA A 3 -2.61 -10.30 -0.47
C ALA A 3 -1.14 -9.99 -0.66
N VAL A 4 -0.26 -10.58 0.15
CA VAL A 4 1.16 -10.24 0.19
C VAL A 4 2.00 -11.07 -0.77
N GLU A 5 1.69 -12.36 -0.91
CA GLU A 5 2.47 -13.25 -1.76
C GLU A 5 2.66 -12.72 -3.20
N PRO A 6 1.61 -12.20 -3.87
CA PRO A 6 1.81 -11.66 -5.22
C PRO A 6 2.65 -10.37 -5.26
N LEU A 7 2.74 -9.66 -4.13
CA LEU A 7 3.55 -8.44 -4.04
C LEU A 7 5.04 -8.75 -3.89
N LEU A 8 5.38 -9.79 -3.14
CA LEU A 8 6.77 -10.07 -2.76
C LEU A 8 7.76 -10.14 -3.93
N PRO A 9 7.43 -10.73 -5.10
CA PRO A 9 8.36 -10.73 -6.25
C PRO A 9 8.69 -9.34 -6.78
N HIS A 10 7.89 -8.34 -6.46
CA HIS A 10 8.09 -6.95 -6.90
C HIS A 10 8.89 -6.11 -5.92
N LEU A 11 9.29 -6.69 -4.80
CA LEU A 11 10.07 -6.02 -3.76
C LEU A 11 11.51 -6.55 -3.76
N PRO A 12 12.52 -5.69 -3.57
CA PRO A 12 13.90 -6.15 -3.48
C PRO A 12 14.10 -6.98 -2.22
N GLU A 13 15.10 -7.86 -2.25
CA GLU A 13 15.46 -8.63 -1.06
C GLU A 13 15.85 -7.70 0.08
N GLY A 14 15.32 -7.98 1.29
CA GLY A 14 15.62 -7.17 2.46
C GLY A 14 15.02 -5.76 2.41
N PHE A 15 13.94 -5.56 1.67
CA PHE A 15 13.29 -4.25 1.58
C PHE A 15 12.90 -3.73 2.96
N LYS A 16 12.91 -2.39 3.09
CA LYS A 16 12.52 -1.69 4.31
C LYS A 16 11.27 -0.87 4.02
N PHE A 17 10.32 -0.88 4.94
CA PHE A 17 9.05 -0.21 4.70
C PHE A 17 8.50 0.48 5.94
N ALA A 18 7.62 1.46 5.69
CA ALA A 18 6.80 2.11 6.69
C ALA A 18 5.34 1.75 6.43
N GLU A 19 4.60 1.46 7.50
CA GLU A 19 3.18 1.15 7.43
C GLU A 19 2.38 2.19 8.23
N PRO A 20 1.76 3.18 7.53
CA PRO A 20 1.07 4.28 8.22
C PRO A 20 -0.38 3.99 8.57
N CYS A 21 -0.92 2.83 8.18
CA CYS A 21 -2.28 2.39 8.51
C CYS A 21 -2.22 0.97 9.06
N ALA A 22 -1.41 0.77 10.08
CA ALA A 22 -0.97 -0.55 10.52
C ALA A 22 -2.09 -1.39 11.19
N GLY A 23 -3.10 -0.75 11.77
CA GLY A 23 -4.22 -1.45 12.40
C GLY A 23 -3.76 -2.43 13.46
N ASN A 24 -4.01 -3.72 13.22
CA ASN A 24 -3.62 -4.81 14.11
C ASN A 24 -2.23 -5.41 13.79
N GLY A 25 -1.53 -4.90 12.79
CA GLY A 25 -0.19 -5.35 12.43
C GLY A 25 -0.11 -6.59 11.55
N VAL A 26 -1.22 -7.14 11.08
CA VAL A 26 -1.22 -8.39 10.29
C VAL A 26 -0.47 -8.22 8.97
N LEU A 27 -0.65 -7.09 8.27
CA LEU A 27 0.08 -6.83 7.03
C LEU A 27 1.59 -6.77 7.29
N ILE A 28 2.00 -6.12 8.38
CA ILE A 28 3.41 -6.04 8.80
C ILE A 28 3.97 -7.45 9.00
N ASP A 29 3.27 -8.31 9.72
CA ASP A 29 3.73 -9.67 9.98
C ASP A 29 3.99 -10.43 8.68
N HIS A 30 3.10 -10.30 7.71
CA HIS A 30 3.25 -10.94 6.42
C HIS A 30 4.42 -10.38 5.60
N LEU A 31 4.59 -9.06 5.60
CA LEU A 31 5.69 -8.40 4.89
C LEU A 31 7.05 -8.70 5.53
N GLU A 32 7.10 -8.86 6.85
CA GLU A 32 8.33 -9.14 7.57
C GLU A 32 8.86 -10.56 7.35
N THR A 33 8.18 -11.40 6.59
CA THR A 33 8.76 -12.65 6.11
C THR A 33 9.91 -12.41 5.14
N LYS A 34 9.99 -11.24 4.49
CA LYS A 34 11.01 -10.92 3.48
C LYS A 34 11.63 -9.53 3.66
N GLY A 35 11.06 -8.67 4.46
CA GLY A 35 11.52 -7.31 4.67
C GLY A 35 11.51 -6.89 6.13
N THR A 36 11.76 -5.62 6.39
CA THR A 36 11.80 -5.07 7.74
C THR A 36 10.92 -3.82 7.83
N CYS A 37 10.00 -3.82 8.80
CA CYS A 37 9.21 -2.63 9.11
C CYS A 37 10.05 -1.65 9.92
N MET A 38 10.29 -0.46 9.36
CA MET A 38 11.08 0.59 10.02
C MET A 38 10.21 1.56 10.81
N TRP A 39 8.95 1.70 10.43
CA TRP A 39 7.98 2.56 11.10
C TRP A 39 6.58 1.97 10.96
N ALA A 40 5.83 1.95 12.06
CA ALA A 40 4.44 1.54 12.05
C ALA A 40 3.61 2.53 12.85
N SER A 41 2.53 3.02 12.25
CA SER A 41 1.60 3.93 12.89
C SER A 41 0.17 3.68 12.44
N ASP A 42 -0.76 4.19 13.19
CA ASP A 42 -2.19 4.19 12.88
C ASP A 42 -2.84 5.30 13.69
N ILE A 43 -3.93 5.84 13.19
CA ILE A 43 -4.70 6.83 13.95
C ILE A 43 -5.34 6.20 15.19
N GLU A 44 -5.60 4.88 15.12
CA GLU A 44 -6.20 4.10 16.20
C GLU A 44 -5.55 2.70 16.24
N PRO A 45 -4.33 2.58 16.80
CA PRO A 45 -3.61 1.31 16.81
C PRO A 45 -4.34 0.21 17.58
N GLN A 46 -4.30 -1.01 17.03
CA GLN A 46 -4.94 -2.17 17.65
C GLN A 46 -3.93 -3.25 18.03
N ALA A 47 -2.65 -2.93 18.07
CA ALA A 47 -1.58 -3.82 18.50
C ALA A 47 -0.46 -3.01 19.14
N LYS A 48 0.35 -3.69 19.98
CA LYS A 48 1.52 -3.06 20.61
C LYS A 48 2.61 -2.77 19.60
N GLY A 49 3.40 -1.74 19.84
CA GLY A 49 4.51 -1.37 18.97
C GLY A 49 4.13 -0.52 17.78
N ILE A 50 2.86 -0.15 17.67
CA ILE A 50 2.37 0.73 16.63
C ILE A 50 2.13 2.11 17.24
N HIS A 51 2.75 3.13 16.64
CA HIS A 51 2.60 4.51 17.11
C HIS A 51 1.21 5.05 16.80
N THR A 52 0.68 5.89 17.68
CA THR A 52 -0.55 6.63 17.41
C THR A 52 -0.20 7.89 16.66
N SER A 53 -0.55 7.96 15.39
CA SER A 53 -0.27 9.13 14.56
C SER A 53 -1.17 9.15 13.32
N PRO A 54 -1.73 10.29 12.94
CA PRO A 54 -2.33 10.41 11.62
C PRO A 54 -1.24 10.41 10.56
N TYR A 55 -1.57 9.96 9.34
CA TYR A 55 -0.57 9.79 8.28
C TYR A 55 0.15 11.11 7.93
N ASP A 56 -0.53 12.23 8.01
CA ASP A 56 0.02 13.55 7.64
C ASP A 56 0.95 14.16 8.68
N LYS A 57 1.19 13.46 9.78
CA LYS A 57 2.20 13.82 10.78
C LYS A 57 3.48 13.00 10.67
N ILE A 58 3.51 12.05 9.76
CA ILE A 58 4.71 11.24 9.50
C ILE A 58 5.64 12.07 8.62
N GLY A 59 6.83 12.38 9.12
CA GLY A 59 7.78 13.26 8.44
C GLY A 59 9.01 12.52 7.92
N PHE A 60 10.00 13.30 7.54
CA PHE A 60 11.26 12.78 7.01
C PHE A 60 11.93 11.80 7.97
N ASP A 61 11.98 12.13 9.27
CA ASP A 61 12.69 11.28 10.25
C ASP A 61 12.07 9.89 10.36
N GLU A 62 10.75 9.78 10.20
CA GLU A 62 10.03 8.51 10.27
C GLU A 62 10.15 7.69 8.98
N LEU A 63 10.43 8.34 7.85
CA LEU A 63 10.45 7.69 6.53
C LEU A 63 11.85 7.44 5.99
N VAL A 64 12.87 8.12 6.53
CA VAL A 64 14.22 8.18 5.92
C VAL A 64 14.88 6.81 5.76
N GLU A 65 14.61 5.86 6.66
CA GLU A 65 15.21 4.53 6.60
C GLU A 65 14.40 3.52 5.78
N SER A 66 13.25 3.92 5.27
CA SER A 66 12.37 3.05 4.48
C SER A 66 12.57 3.24 2.99
N ASP A 67 12.43 2.16 2.23
CA ASP A 67 12.41 2.18 0.78
C ASP A 67 11.02 2.50 0.23
N TYR A 68 10.00 2.08 0.97
CA TYR A 68 8.60 2.19 0.57
C TYR A 68 7.69 2.49 1.74
N VAL A 69 6.59 3.17 1.45
CA VAL A 69 5.36 3.01 2.22
C VAL A 69 4.60 1.84 1.62
N ILE A 70 4.16 0.89 2.43
CA ILE A 70 3.35 -0.25 1.99
C ILE A 70 2.18 -0.36 2.95
N THR A 71 0.96 -0.18 2.45
CA THR A 71 -0.20 -0.18 3.32
C THR A 71 -1.49 -0.56 2.59
N ASN A 72 -2.46 -1.06 3.37
CA ASN A 72 -3.85 -1.17 2.97
C ASN A 72 -4.59 0.02 3.59
N PRO A 73 -4.73 1.14 2.85
CA PRO A 73 -5.32 2.35 3.41
C PRO A 73 -6.84 2.24 3.52
N PRO A 74 -7.49 3.16 4.25
CA PRO A 74 -8.94 3.32 4.12
C PRO A 74 -9.32 3.59 2.66
N TRP A 75 -10.39 2.94 2.19
CA TRP A 75 -10.79 3.04 0.79
C TRP A 75 -11.68 4.26 0.51
N ASP A 76 -12.14 4.97 1.54
CA ASP A 76 -12.85 6.23 1.38
C ASP A 76 -11.95 7.24 0.68
N ARG A 77 -12.38 7.72 -0.48
CA ARG A 77 -11.60 8.63 -1.32
C ARG A 77 -11.26 9.95 -0.64
N LYS A 78 -12.07 10.37 0.33
CA LYS A 78 -11.78 11.55 1.15
C LYS A 78 -10.51 11.39 1.98
N ILE A 79 -10.10 10.15 2.24
CA ILE A 79 -8.88 9.82 2.98
C ILE A 79 -7.80 9.34 2.01
N LEU A 80 -8.17 8.47 1.07
CA LEU A 80 -7.24 7.85 0.14
C LEU A 80 -6.51 8.88 -0.75
N HIS A 81 -7.24 9.78 -1.38
CA HIS A 81 -6.63 10.74 -2.30
C HIS A 81 -5.66 11.71 -1.60
N PRO A 82 -6.02 12.32 -0.47
CA PRO A 82 -5.04 13.12 0.28
C PRO A 82 -3.83 12.31 0.74
N MET A 83 -4.01 11.03 1.05
CA MET A 83 -2.90 10.16 1.45
C MET A 83 -1.93 9.90 0.29
N ILE A 84 -2.45 9.66 -0.91
CA ILE A 84 -1.62 9.54 -2.12
C ILE A 84 -0.83 10.84 -2.33
N GLU A 85 -1.50 11.98 -2.26
CA GLU A 85 -0.88 13.29 -2.43
C GLU A 85 0.19 13.56 -1.38
N TYR A 86 0.02 13.02 -0.19
CA TYR A 86 0.99 13.19 0.89
C TYR A 86 2.25 12.32 0.70
N PHE A 87 2.07 11.01 0.49
CA PHE A 87 3.21 10.08 0.48
C PHE A 87 3.97 10.06 -0.84
N VAL A 88 3.28 10.12 -1.98
CA VAL A 88 3.92 9.87 -3.27
C VAL A 88 5.08 10.84 -3.57
N PRO A 89 4.97 12.16 -3.28
CA PRO A 89 6.12 13.05 -3.46
C PRO A 89 7.28 12.78 -2.51
N ARG A 90 7.04 12.06 -1.42
CA ARG A 90 8.03 11.82 -0.36
C ARG A 90 8.74 10.48 -0.48
N ILE A 91 8.02 9.44 -0.93
CA ILE A 91 8.54 8.08 -0.94
C ILE A 91 7.73 7.22 -1.92
N LYS A 92 8.37 6.23 -2.51
CA LYS A 92 7.64 5.23 -3.32
C LYS A 92 6.60 4.54 -2.45
N THR A 93 5.38 4.41 -2.97
CA THR A 93 4.23 4.01 -2.17
C THR A 93 3.46 2.89 -2.84
N TRP A 94 3.35 1.74 -2.14
CA TRP A 94 2.49 0.64 -2.53
C TRP A 94 1.20 0.71 -1.73
N LEU A 95 0.08 0.78 -2.43
CA LEU A 95 -1.25 0.82 -1.80
C LEU A 95 -2.12 -0.33 -2.31
N LEU A 96 -2.74 -1.03 -1.37
CA LEU A 96 -3.68 -2.12 -1.67
C LEU A 96 -5.10 -1.61 -1.52
N PHE A 97 -5.83 -1.51 -2.62
CA PHE A 97 -7.23 -1.09 -2.57
C PHE A 97 -7.99 -1.52 -3.83
N ASP A 98 -9.17 -0.96 -4.01
CA ASP A 98 -10.14 -1.30 -5.04
C ASP A 98 -9.52 -1.29 -6.45
N ALA A 99 -9.60 -2.45 -7.14
CA ALA A 99 -9.09 -2.58 -8.50
C ALA A 99 -9.87 -1.74 -9.53
N ASP A 100 -11.13 -1.44 -9.25
CA ASP A 100 -11.95 -0.64 -10.16
C ASP A 100 -11.62 0.86 -10.08
N TRP A 101 -10.93 1.30 -9.04
CA TRP A 101 -10.56 2.71 -8.86
C TRP A 101 -9.82 3.29 -10.07
N MET A 102 -8.93 2.52 -10.69
CA MET A 102 -8.15 2.99 -11.82
C MET A 102 -9.00 3.35 -13.06
N HIS A 103 -10.24 2.89 -13.10
CA HIS A 103 -11.18 3.16 -14.18
C HIS A 103 -12.02 4.43 -13.95
N THR A 104 -11.86 5.06 -12.79
CA THR A 104 -12.64 6.25 -12.44
C THR A 104 -12.00 7.52 -12.99
N LYS A 105 -12.81 8.55 -13.21
CA LYS A 105 -12.31 9.87 -13.61
C LYS A 105 -11.41 10.47 -12.54
N GLN A 106 -11.70 10.20 -11.27
CA GLN A 106 -10.96 10.71 -10.12
C GLN A 106 -9.54 10.17 -10.06
N SER A 107 -9.29 8.98 -10.60
CA SER A 107 -7.96 8.37 -10.59
C SER A 107 -6.98 9.01 -11.58
N VAL A 108 -7.46 9.71 -12.58
CA VAL A 108 -6.64 10.18 -13.70
C VAL A 108 -5.38 10.95 -13.27
N PRO A 109 -5.47 11.96 -12.38
CA PRO A 109 -4.26 12.69 -11.97
C PRO A 109 -3.26 11.81 -11.21
N TYR A 110 -3.72 10.77 -10.51
CA TYR A 110 -2.86 9.88 -9.72
C TYR A 110 -2.25 8.77 -10.57
N MET A 111 -2.97 8.28 -11.57
CA MET A 111 -2.49 7.22 -12.45
C MET A 111 -1.25 7.63 -13.25
N LYS A 112 -1.03 8.93 -13.45
CA LYS A 112 0.19 9.44 -14.08
C LYS A 112 1.45 9.07 -13.30
N MET A 113 1.32 8.86 -12.01
CA MET A 113 2.42 8.48 -11.12
C MET A 113 2.42 6.98 -10.80
N CYS A 114 1.48 6.23 -11.33
CA CYS A 114 1.40 4.79 -11.10
C CYS A 114 2.31 4.05 -12.09
N SER A 115 3.30 3.34 -11.55
CA SER A 115 4.28 2.61 -12.38
C SER A 115 4.01 1.12 -12.49
N LYS A 116 3.29 0.52 -11.52
CA LYS A 116 2.93 -0.90 -11.54
C LYS A 116 1.56 -1.12 -10.95
N ILE A 117 0.87 -2.11 -11.46
CA ILE A 117 -0.37 -2.63 -10.91
C ILE A 117 -0.24 -4.14 -10.80
N VAL A 118 -0.42 -4.68 -9.60
CA VAL A 118 -0.39 -6.12 -9.35
C VAL A 118 -1.79 -6.56 -8.95
N SER A 119 -2.47 -7.31 -9.83
CA SER A 119 -3.83 -7.77 -9.59
C SER A 119 -3.86 -8.86 -8.52
N ILE A 120 -4.73 -8.70 -7.52
CA ILE A 120 -4.92 -9.68 -6.47
C ILE A 120 -6.24 -10.41 -6.65
N GLY A 121 -7.28 -9.72 -7.07
CA GLY A 121 -8.63 -10.26 -7.16
C GLY A 121 -9.34 -10.18 -5.82
N ARG A 122 -10.30 -11.09 -5.63
CA ARG A 122 -11.06 -11.16 -4.37
C ARG A 122 -10.30 -11.99 -3.36
N ILE A 123 -10.12 -11.44 -2.16
CA ILE A 123 -9.44 -12.12 -1.06
C ILE A 123 -10.27 -12.00 0.21
N LYS A 124 -10.04 -12.91 1.14
CA LYS A 124 -10.55 -12.77 2.50
C LYS A 124 -9.61 -11.86 3.26
N TRP A 125 -10.18 -10.77 3.77
CA TRP A 125 -9.41 -9.78 4.48
C TRP A 125 -9.13 -10.20 5.93
N PHE A 126 -8.18 -9.50 6.53
CA PHE A 126 -7.78 -9.63 7.92
C PHE A 126 -8.86 -9.10 8.87
N GLY A 127 -10.12 -9.42 8.69
CA GLY A 127 -11.18 -8.90 9.55
C GLY A 127 -12.48 -8.69 8.78
N ASN A 128 -13.08 -7.51 8.90
CA ASN A 128 -14.46 -7.25 8.54
C ASN A 128 -14.77 -7.11 7.04
N MET A 129 -13.80 -7.21 6.18
CA MET A 129 -14.03 -7.11 4.73
C MET A 129 -14.57 -8.42 4.20
N THR A 130 -15.57 -8.33 3.36
CA THR A 130 -16.35 -9.49 2.93
C THR A 130 -15.73 -10.23 1.74
N GLY A 131 -14.62 -9.77 1.19
CA GLY A 131 -14.01 -10.38 0.01
C GLY A 131 -14.83 -10.25 -1.26
N LYS A 132 -15.74 -9.29 -1.33
CA LYS A 132 -16.63 -9.09 -2.50
C LYS A 132 -15.97 -8.27 -3.60
N ASP A 133 -15.04 -7.41 -3.23
CA ASP A 133 -14.41 -6.50 -4.16
C ASP A 133 -13.08 -7.04 -4.66
N ASN A 134 -12.81 -6.83 -5.93
CA ASN A 134 -11.48 -7.08 -6.47
C ASN A 134 -10.52 -6.02 -5.96
N CYS A 135 -9.30 -6.42 -5.63
CA CYS A 135 -8.27 -5.51 -5.19
C CYS A 135 -6.98 -5.69 -5.97
N ALA A 136 -6.15 -4.67 -5.90
CA ALA A 136 -4.85 -4.66 -6.55
C ALA A 136 -3.86 -3.84 -5.73
N TRP A 137 -2.59 -4.17 -5.86
CA TRP A 137 -1.51 -3.31 -5.40
C TRP A 137 -1.19 -2.29 -6.48
N TYR A 138 -1.12 -1.03 -6.10
CA TYR A 138 -0.69 0.06 -6.98
C TYR A 138 0.63 0.60 -6.45
N LEU A 139 1.65 0.64 -7.31
CA LEU A 139 2.91 1.32 -6.99
C LEU A 139 2.88 2.72 -7.56
N PHE A 140 2.94 3.71 -6.69
CA PHE A 140 3.07 5.11 -7.07
C PHE A 140 4.51 5.56 -6.87
N ASP A 141 5.07 6.18 -7.91
CA ASP A 141 6.43 6.70 -7.91
C ASP A 141 6.41 8.09 -8.55
N TYR A 142 6.68 9.10 -7.74
CA TYR A 142 6.65 10.50 -8.17
C TYR A 142 7.60 10.79 -9.35
N ASN A 143 8.72 10.08 -9.38
CA ASN A 143 9.76 10.26 -10.39
C ASN A 143 9.59 9.30 -11.59
N SER A 144 8.48 8.58 -11.67
CA SER A 144 8.26 7.66 -12.78
C SER A 144 8.15 8.41 -14.10
N THR A 145 8.90 7.94 -15.10
CA THR A 145 8.80 8.42 -16.49
C THR A 145 7.94 7.51 -17.35
N ILE A 146 7.34 6.49 -16.75
CA ILE A 146 6.47 5.54 -17.44
C ILE A 146 5.11 6.21 -17.69
N ASN A 147 4.71 6.32 -18.95
CA ASN A 147 3.43 6.92 -19.33
C ASN A 147 2.25 5.94 -19.16
N ALA A 148 2.54 4.66 -18.97
CA ALA A 148 1.56 3.63 -18.76
C ALA A 148 2.10 2.65 -17.72
N PRO A 149 1.31 2.29 -16.68
CA PRO A 149 1.79 1.36 -15.66
C PRO A 149 1.95 -0.05 -16.24
N LEU A 150 2.94 -0.79 -15.72
CA LEU A 150 3.09 -2.21 -16.01
C LEU A 150 2.01 -2.96 -15.22
N PHE A 151 1.26 -3.80 -15.90
CA PHE A 151 0.21 -4.59 -15.29
C PHE A 151 0.64 -6.05 -15.14
N TYR A 152 0.48 -6.58 -13.93
CA TYR A 152 0.76 -7.97 -13.60
C TYR A 152 -0.54 -8.64 -13.22
N GLY A 153 -0.95 -9.62 -14.01
CA GLY A 153 -2.19 -10.34 -13.80
C GLY A 153 -2.18 -11.18 -12.53
N ARG A 154 -3.36 -11.58 -12.12
CA ARG A 154 -3.55 -12.42 -10.94
C ARG A 154 -2.81 -13.75 -11.09
N THR A 155 -2.08 -14.16 -10.05
CA THR A 155 -1.29 -15.40 -10.03
C THR A 155 -1.82 -16.45 -9.06
N ASN A 156 -2.69 -16.07 -8.14
CA ASN A 156 -3.27 -17.00 -7.18
C ASN A 156 -4.51 -17.70 -7.76
N ASP A 157 -4.62 -19.00 -7.54
CA ASP A 157 -5.70 -19.84 -8.05
C ASP A 157 -6.84 -19.98 -7.04
N SER A 158 -7.21 -18.96 -6.38
CA SER A 158 -8.29 -19.02 -5.39
C SER A 158 -9.68 -18.85 -5.99
#